data_6ab84abca6790b4dc1a12ee95ea9a545
#
_entry.id   6ab84abca6790b4dc1a12ee95ea9a545
#
_cell.length_a   1.000
_cell.length_b   1.000
_cell.length_c   1.000
_cell.angle_alpha   90.00
_cell.angle_beta   90.00
_cell.angle_gamma   90.00
#
_symmetry.space_group_name_H-M   'P 1'
#
loop_
_entity.id
_entity.type
_entity.pdbx_description
1 polymer ?
#
loop_
_entity_poly.entity_id
_entity_poly.type
_entity_poly.pdbx_seq_one_letter_code
_entity_poly.pdbx_strand_id
1 'polypeptide(L)'
;GKQRAEAMQYRWTKRADVWKTEALVLILLTAFTFVINRHMEIKGLYMDDLYQWFCFNDNPFFTAVFTSGGTRFRALYNLVAWTEMKLFGTHVNWYVPFNIVLNSCLAYNLYRMAKRFSHSAYVGILCAVMFLMSRMSYYQIGQALGLMETMAMWMALGILYFLLEYLGDEDETSANRRLYLAAVLYFC
;
A
#
# COMPACT_ATOMS: atom_id res chain seq x y z
N GLY A 1 33.21 27.45 9.64
CA GLY A 1 31.79 27.81 9.36
C GLY A 1 31.39 27.52 7.92
N LYS A 2 32.14 27.98 6.93
CA LYS A 2 31.77 27.93 5.49
C LYS A 2 31.72 26.49 4.93
N GLN A 3 32.70 25.66 5.24
CA GLN A 3 32.72 24.25 4.80
C GLN A 3 31.57 23.39 5.36
N ARG A 4 31.12 23.66 6.59
CA ARG A 4 29.94 22.98 7.15
C ARG A 4 28.65 23.39 6.45
N ALA A 5 28.51 24.67 6.10
CA ALA A 5 27.35 25.16 5.35
C ALA A 5 27.29 24.57 3.94
N GLU A 6 28.41 24.51 3.23
CA GLU A 6 28.52 23.91 1.89
C GLU A 6 28.22 22.40 1.92
N ALA A 7 28.75 21.66 2.88
CA ALA A 7 28.47 20.24 3.06
C ALA A 7 26.99 19.97 3.42
N MET A 8 26.36 20.85 4.19
CA MET A 8 24.95 20.75 4.54
C MET A 8 24.08 21.05 3.32
N GLN A 9 24.39 22.10 2.56
CA GLN A 9 23.67 22.46 1.33
C GLN A 9 23.80 21.35 0.27
N TYR A 10 24.96 20.74 0.11
CA TYR A 10 25.17 19.59 -0.80
C TYR A 10 24.34 18.36 -0.38
N ARG A 11 24.25 18.08 0.93
CA ARG A 11 23.39 17.00 1.46
C ARG A 11 21.91 17.26 1.19
N TRP A 12 21.44 18.50 1.33
CA TRP A 12 20.04 18.86 1.07
C TRP A 12 19.69 18.77 -0.42
N THR A 13 20.54 19.27 -1.30
CA THR A 13 20.33 19.17 -2.75
C THR A 13 20.29 17.72 -3.21
N LYS A 14 21.24 16.90 -2.78
CA LYS A 14 21.27 15.47 -3.10
C LYS A 14 20.05 14.71 -2.59
N ARG A 15 19.57 15.04 -1.40
CA ARG A 15 18.30 14.50 -0.86
C ARG A 15 17.11 14.94 -1.71
N ALA A 16 17.03 16.22 -2.07
CA ALA A 16 15.93 16.73 -2.87
C ALA A 16 15.85 16.06 -4.26
N ASP A 17 16.99 15.79 -4.89
CA ASP A 17 17.02 15.12 -6.20
C ASP A 17 16.61 13.65 -6.11
N VAL A 18 16.98 12.94 -5.03
CA VAL A 18 16.49 11.59 -4.77
C VAL A 18 14.98 11.58 -4.59
N TRP A 19 14.42 12.50 -3.80
CA TRP A 19 12.97 12.58 -3.61
C TRP A 19 12.21 12.89 -4.89
N LYS A 20 12.74 13.76 -5.75
CA LYS A 20 12.14 14.05 -7.06
C LYS A 20 12.11 12.81 -7.95
N THR A 21 13.19 12.05 -7.98
CA THR A 21 13.26 10.81 -8.77
C THR A 21 12.28 9.75 -8.25
N GLU A 22 12.22 9.56 -6.93
CA GLU A 22 11.29 8.60 -6.32
C GLU A 22 9.81 9.02 -6.54
N ALA A 23 9.51 10.31 -6.41
CA ALA A 23 8.17 10.84 -6.69
C ALA A 23 7.80 10.66 -8.18
N LEU A 24 8.74 10.90 -9.09
CA LEU A 24 8.55 10.68 -10.53
C LEU A 24 8.22 9.21 -10.83
N VAL A 25 8.94 8.27 -10.22
CA VAL A 25 8.66 6.83 -10.38
C VAL A 25 7.25 6.50 -9.91
N LEU A 26 6.83 6.99 -8.73
CA LEU A 26 5.47 6.77 -8.23
C LEU A 26 4.41 7.36 -9.19
N ILE A 27 4.60 8.57 -9.69
CA ILE A 27 3.69 9.22 -10.64
C ILE A 27 3.60 8.40 -11.93
N LEU A 28 4.73 7.96 -12.47
CA LEU A 28 4.77 7.16 -13.70
C LEU A 28 4.10 5.79 -13.53
N LEU A 29 4.33 5.11 -12.40
CA LEU A 29 3.66 3.85 -12.08
C LEU A 29 2.14 4.06 -11.94
N THR A 30 1.71 5.14 -11.30
CA THR A 30 0.29 5.48 -11.16
C THR A 30 -0.34 5.79 -12.52
N ALA A 31 0.30 6.62 -13.34
CA ALA A 31 -0.18 6.92 -14.70
C ALA A 31 -0.26 5.65 -15.56
N PHE A 32 0.75 4.79 -15.50
CA PHE A 32 0.76 3.50 -16.19
C PHE A 32 -0.42 2.63 -15.74
N THR A 33 -0.68 2.55 -14.43
CA THR A 33 -1.79 1.75 -13.88
C THR A 33 -3.15 2.30 -14.36
N PHE A 34 -3.33 3.61 -14.42
CA PHE A 34 -4.54 4.21 -14.99
C PHE A 34 -4.70 3.89 -16.49
N VAL A 35 -3.62 3.93 -17.25
CA VAL A 35 -3.66 3.64 -18.70
C VAL A 35 -4.04 2.19 -18.98
N ILE A 36 -3.42 1.22 -18.28
CA ILE A 36 -3.71 -0.21 -18.52
C ILE A 36 -5.09 -0.63 -18.02
N ASN A 37 -5.63 0.07 -17.01
CA ASN A 37 -6.96 -0.22 -16.43
C ASN A 37 -8.04 0.78 -16.86
N ARG A 38 -7.83 1.56 -17.93
CA ARG A 38 -8.74 2.64 -18.36
C ARG A 38 -10.18 2.20 -18.69
N HIS A 39 -10.39 0.94 -18.98
CA HIS A 39 -11.72 0.38 -19.27
C HIS A 39 -12.30 -0.42 -18.09
N MET A 40 -11.60 -0.45 -16.97
CA MET A 40 -12.06 -1.15 -15.79
C MET A 40 -13.09 -0.31 -15.05
N GLU A 41 -14.23 -0.87 -14.77
CA GLU A 41 -15.31 -0.25 -14.02
C GLU A 41 -16.02 -1.26 -13.12
N ILE A 42 -16.43 -0.82 -11.94
CA ILE A 42 -17.31 -1.56 -11.05
C ILE A 42 -18.71 -1.03 -11.30
N LYS A 43 -19.61 -1.90 -11.80
CA LYS A 43 -20.99 -1.52 -12.15
C LYS A 43 -21.94 -1.45 -10.96
N GLY A 44 -21.54 -2.01 -9.82
CA GLY A 44 -22.33 -2.02 -8.59
C GLY A 44 -21.64 -2.83 -7.50
N LEU A 45 -22.06 -2.63 -6.26
CA LEU A 45 -21.69 -3.51 -5.17
C LEU A 45 -22.44 -4.84 -5.34
N TYR A 46 -21.72 -5.95 -5.27
CA TYR A 46 -22.28 -7.27 -5.56
C TYR A 46 -21.89 -8.29 -4.49
N MET A 47 -22.82 -9.18 -4.13
CA MET A 47 -22.59 -10.25 -3.14
C MET A 47 -21.89 -9.75 -1.86
N ASP A 48 -20.62 -10.13 -1.68
CA ASP A 48 -19.86 -9.87 -0.46
C ASP A 48 -19.60 -8.37 -0.25
N ASP A 49 -19.41 -7.60 -1.33
CA ASP A 49 -19.27 -6.14 -1.25
C ASP A 49 -20.54 -5.50 -0.70
N LEU A 50 -21.70 -5.95 -1.18
CA LEU A 50 -22.99 -5.45 -0.74
C LEU A 50 -23.27 -5.85 0.72
N TYR A 51 -22.96 -7.11 1.09
CA TYR A 51 -23.07 -7.58 2.45
C TYR A 51 -22.21 -6.76 3.41
N GLN A 52 -20.95 -6.49 3.02
CA GLN A 52 -20.04 -5.69 3.84
C GLN A 52 -20.50 -4.24 3.96
N TRP A 53 -21.03 -3.66 2.88
CA TRP A 53 -21.60 -2.33 2.91
C TRP A 53 -22.77 -2.24 3.89
N PHE A 54 -23.68 -3.22 3.91
CA PHE A 54 -24.74 -3.32 4.91
C PHE A 54 -24.18 -3.42 6.32
N CYS A 55 -23.25 -4.34 6.57
CA CYS A 55 -22.63 -4.49 7.89
C CYS A 55 -22.01 -3.20 8.41
N PHE A 56 -21.39 -2.42 7.53
CA PHE A 56 -20.77 -1.14 7.91
C PHE A 56 -21.79 -0.01 8.15
N ASN A 57 -22.97 -0.09 7.55
CA ASN A 57 -24.01 0.91 7.78
C ASN A 57 -24.88 0.58 9.00
N ASP A 58 -25.16 -0.69 9.26
CA ASP A 58 -26.04 -1.12 10.32
C ASP A 58 -25.36 -1.18 11.69
N ASN A 59 -24.03 -1.22 11.74
CA ASN A 59 -23.28 -1.31 12.98
C ASN A 59 -22.54 -0.01 13.34
N PRO A 60 -22.40 0.31 14.64
CA PRO A 60 -21.57 1.42 15.09
C PRO A 60 -20.09 1.15 14.74
N PHE A 61 -19.32 2.23 14.59
CA PHE A 61 -17.93 2.21 14.14
C PHE A 61 -17.07 1.11 14.80
N PHE A 62 -17.09 1.02 16.14
CA PHE A 62 -16.26 0.03 16.84
C PHE A 62 -16.66 -1.41 16.50
N THR A 63 -17.96 -1.69 16.42
CA THR A 63 -18.45 -3.02 16.02
C THR A 63 -18.09 -3.32 14.56
N ALA A 64 -18.29 -2.36 13.67
CA ALA A 64 -17.98 -2.50 12.26
C ALA A 64 -16.49 -2.80 12.01
N VAL A 65 -15.59 -2.09 12.69
CA VAL A 65 -14.15 -2.19 12.47
C VAL A 65 -13.52 -3.39 13.19
N PHE A 66 -13.90 -3.64 14.45
CA PHE A 66 -13.21 -4.62 15.29
C PHE A 66 -13.91 -5.97 15.40
N THR A 67 -15.21 -6.05 15.13
CA THR A 67 -15.99 -7.29 15.28
C THR A 67 -16.68 -7.77 14.01
N SER A 68 -16.76 -6.95 12.97
CA SER A 68 -17.37 -7.35 11.70
C SER A 68 -16.50 -8.40 10.99
N GLY A 69 -17.13 -9.46 10.48
CA GLY A 69 -16.43 -10.51 9.74
C GLY A 69 -16.27 -11.83 10.51
N GLY A 70 -16.93 -11.99 11.63
CA GLY A 70 -17.03 -13.27 12.35
C GLY A 70 -15.71 -13.69 13.02
N THR A 71 -15.15 -14.81 12.63
CA THR A 71 -13.99 -15.45 13.30
C THR A 71 -12.63 -14.85 12.96
N ARG A 72 -12.57 -13.88 12.05
CA ARG A 72 -11.28 -13.33 11.57
C ARG A 72 -11.11 -11.88 12.01
N PHE A 73 -10.06 -11.61 12.78
CA PHE A 73 -9.66 -10.26 13.13
C PHE A 73 -8.98 -9.58 11.94
N ARG A 74 -9.55 -8.48 11.43
CA ARG A 74 -9.07 -7.74 10.26
C ARG A 74 -9.24 -6.23 10.46
N ALA A 75 -8.84 -5.72 11.63
CA ALA A 75 -9.13 -4.36 12.04
C ALA A 75 -8.63 -3.30 11.04
N LEU A 76 -7.40 -3.45 10.55
CA LEU A 76 -6.82 -2.49 9.60
C LEU A 76 -7.56 -2.50 8.25
N TYR A 77 -7.85 -3.68 7.71
CA TYR A 77 -8.66 -3.81 6.51
C TYR A 77 -10.06 -3.21 6.70
N ASN A 78 -10.74 -3.58 7.80
CA ASN A 78 -12.08 -3.08 8.08
C ASN A 78 -12.10 -1.56 8.24
N LEU A 79 -11.05 -0.96 8.85
CA LEU A 79 -10.93 0.49 9.00
C LEU A 79 -10.83 1.19 7.63
N VAL A 80 -9.98 0.68 6.73
CA VAL A 80 -9.81 1.27 5.39
C VAL A 80 -11.07 1.04 4.55
N ALA A 81 -11.63 -0.17 4.55
CA ALA A 81 -12.85 -0.49 3.82
C ALA A 81 -14.07 0.29 4.34
N TRP A 82 -14.20 0.45 5.66
CA TRP A 82 -15.23 1.27 6.27
C TRP A 82 -15.11 2.74 5.82
N THR A 83 -13.88 3.28 5.85
CA THR A 83 -13.62 4.65 5.42
C THR A 83 -13.96 4.83 3.95
N GLU A 84 -13.51 3.92 3.09
CA GLU A 84 -13.79 3.92 1.66
C GLU A 84 -15.30 3.86 1.39
N MET A 85 -16.01 2.93 2.02
CA MET A 85 -17.46 2.77 1.84
C MET A 85 -18.26 3.95 2.43
N LYS A 86 -17.79 4.58 3.49
CA LYS A 86 -18.43 5.82 4.02
C LYS A 86 -18.20 7.03 3.13
N LEU A 87 -17.04 7.14 2.48
CA LEU A 87 -16.73 8.24 1.57
C LEU A 87 -17.44 8.09 0.22
N PHE A 88 -17.43 6.89 -0.34
CA PHE A 88 -17.93 6.66 -1.70
C PHE A 88 -19.37 6.14 -1.72
N GLY A 89 -19.78 5.40 -0.69
CA GLY A 89 -21.12 4.84 -0.58
C GLY A 89 -21.49 4.01 -1.82
N THR A 90 -22.59 4.37 -2.46
CA THR A 90 -23.06 3.73 -3.69
C THR A 90 -22.47 4.32 -4.98
N HIS A 91 -21.56 5.32 -4.87
CA HIS A 91 -20.90 5.94 -6.01
C HIS A 91 -19.73 5.06 -6.49
N VAL A 92 -20.07 3.97 -7.18
CA VAL A 92 -19.13 2.91 -7.59
C VAL A 92 -17.97 3.38 -8.46
N ASN A 93 -18.11 4.52 -9.12
CA ASN A 93 -17.08 5.08 -10.01
C ASN A 93 -15.79 5.51 -9.28
N TRP A 94 -15.81 5.66 -7.96
CA TRP A 94 -14.66 6.07 -7.16
C TRP A 94 -13.81 4.90 -6.66
N TYR A 95 -14.37 3.69 -6.59
CA TYR A 95 -13.65 2.53 -6.06
C TYR A 95 -12.46 2.14 -6.95
N VAL A 96 -12.64 2.08 -8.27
CA VAL A 96 -11.54 1.73 -9.19
C VAL A 96 -10.39 2.74 -9.14
N PRO A 97 -10.61 4.07 -9.26
CA PRO A 97 -9.53 5.06 -9.10
C PRO A 97 -8.80 4.96 -7.76
N PHE A 98 -9.53 4.75 -6.68
CA PHE A 98 -8.93 4.59 -5.36
C PHE A 98 -8.07 3.32 -5.27
N ASN A 99 -8.58 2.18 -5.75
CA ASN A 99 -7.83 0.92 -5.82
C ASN A 99 -6.60 1.03 -6.72
N ILE A 100 -6.67 1.78 -7.83
CA ILE A 100 -5.53 2.07 -8.70
C ILE A 100 -4.44 2.80 -7.92
N VAL A 101 -4.78 3.84 -7.15
CA VAL A 101 -3.80 4.59 -6.35
C VAL A 101 -3.16 3.69 -5.31
N LEU A 102 -3.95 2.92 -4.55
CA LEU A 102 -3.42 1.98 -3.55
C LEU A 102 -2.52 0.91 -4.18
N ASN A 103 -2.93 0.35 -5.31
CA ASN A 103 -2.18 -0.68 -6.01
C ASN A 103 -0.87 -0.12 -6.60
N SER A 104 -0.89 1.11 -7.10
CA SER A 104 0.30 1.82 -7.57
C SER A 104 1.30 2.10 -6.44
N CYS A 105 0.80 2.48 -5.27
CA CYS A 105 1.64 2.63 -4.07
C CYS A 105 2.25 1.29 -3.65
N LEU A 106 1.50 0.19 -3.75
CA LEU A 106 2.02 -1.16 -3.50
C LEU A 106 3.12 -1.53 -4.49
N ALA A 107 2.91 -1.28 -5.79
CA ALA A 107 3.92 -1.47 -6.84
C ALA A 107 5.18 -0.63 -6.59
N TYR A 108 5.02 0.59 -6.12
CA TYR A 108 6.14 1.45 -5.74
C TYR A 108 6.94 0.87 -4.55
N ASN A 109 6.27 0.27 -3.55
CA ASN A 109 6.99 -0.42 -2.48
C ASN A 109 7.74 -1.67 -2.98
N LEU A 110 7.15 -2.42 -3.90
CA LEU A 110 7.84 -3.52 -4.58
C LEU A 110 9.07 -3.03 -5.35
N TYR A 111 8.94 -1.90 -6.08
CA TYR A 111 10.08 -1.25 -6.73
C TYR A 111 11.20 -0.95 -5.75
N ARG A 112 10.89 -0.31 -4.61
CA ARG A 112 11.89 0.02 -3.59
C ARG A 112 12.57 -1.21 -3.00
N MET A 113 11.80 -2.26 -2.70
CA MET A 113 12.32 -3.51 -2.19
C MET A 113 13.24 -4.20 -3.21
N ALA A 114 12.78 -4.37 -4.44
CA ALA A 114 13.58 -5.00 -5.50
C ALA A 114 14.84 -4.19 -5.82
N LYS A 115 14.76 -2.86 -5.86
CA LYS A 115 15.92 -1.96 -6.02
C LYS A 115 16.93 -2.13 -4.88
N ARG A 116 16.46 -2.28 -3.64
CA ARG A 116 17.33 -2.48 -2.48
C ARG A 116 18.10 -3.81 -2.57
N PHE A 117 17.43 -4.90 -2.95
CA PHE A 117 18.05 -6.22 -3.06
C PHE A 117 18.98 -6.37 -4.28
N SER A 118 18.56 -5.85 -5.41
CA SER A 118 19.32 -5.98 -6.66
C SER A 118 20.36 -4.88 -6.88
N HIS A 119 20.35 -3.83 -6.06
CA HIS A 119 21.09 -2.58 -6.25
C HIS A 119 20.85 -1.93 -7.64
N SER A 120 19.73 -2.25 -8.30
CA SER A 120 19.39 -1.79 -9.64
C SER A 120 17.97 -1.19 -9.68
N ALA A 121 17.87 0.08 -10.09
CA ALA A 121 16.57 0.73 -10.29
C ALA A 121 15.80 0.08 -11.45
N TYR A 122 16.49 -0.43 -12.47
CA TYR A 122 15.88 -1.13 -13.60
C TYR A 122 15.13 -2.39 -13.14
N VAL A 123 15.77 -3.24 -12.32
CA VAL A 123 15.13 -4.43 -11.74
C VAL A 123 13.92 -4.05 -10.89
N GLY A 124 14.05 -2.96 -10.11
CA GLY A 124 12.93 -2.45 -9.32
C GLY A 124 11.73 -2.05 -10.19
N ILE A 125 11.94 -1.30 -11.25
CA ILE A 125 10.88 -0.90 -12.19
C ILE A 125 10.26 -2.13 -12.86
N LEU A 126 11.09 -3.07 -13.31
CA LEU A 126 10.61 -4.29 -13.94
C LEU A 126 9.69 -5.09 -13.01
N CYS A 127 10.09 -5.29 -11.76
CA CYS A 127 9.25 -5.96 -10.75
C CYS A 127 7.91 -5.25 -10.53
N ALA A 128 7.92 -3.92 -10.41
CA ALA A 128 6.71 -3.13 -10.23
C ALA A 128 5.76 -3.23 -11.43
N VAL A 129 6.30 -3.12 -12.64
CA VAL A 129 5.51 -3.22 -13.89
C VAL A 129 4.94 -4.63 -14.05
N MET A 130 5.74 -5.69 -13.82
CA MET A 130 5.25 -7.07 -13.86
C MET A 130 4.12 -7.31 -12.86
N PHE A 131 4.23 -6.77 -11.64
CA PHE A 131 3.15 -6.83 -10.67
C PHE A 131 1.89 -6.14 -11.18
N LEU A 132 1.99 -4.88 -11.67
CA LEU A 132 0.85 -4.12 -12.18
C LEU A 132 0.16 -4.77 -13.38
N MET A 133 0.90 -5.52 -14.20
CA MET A 133 0.35 -6.29 -15.32
C MET A 133 -0.15 -7.68 -14.92
N SER A 134 0.00 -8.07 -13.66
CA SER A 134 -0.40 -9.39 -13.17
C SER A 134 -1.93 -9.51 -13.01
N ARG A 135 -2.41 -10.74 -13.05
CA ARG A 135 -3.80 -11.06 -12.74
C ARG A 135 -4.18 -10.65 -11.31
N MET A 136 -3.21 -10.68 -10.38
CA MET A 136 -3.43 -10.28 -9.00
C MET A 136 -3.78 -8.78 -8.90
N SER A 137 -2.98 -7.91 -9.53
CA SER A 137 -3.26 -6.47 -9.61
C SER A 137 -4.61 -6.19 -10.27
N TYR A 138 -4.94 -6.91 -11.34
CA TYR A 138 -6.23 -6.80 -12.01
C TYR A 138 -7.40 -7.05 -11.05
N TYR A 139 -7.34 -8.13 -10.25
CA TYR A 139 -8.39 -8.43 -9.26
C TYR A 139 -8.44 -7.42 -8.12
N GLN A 140 -7.29 -7.00 -7.62
CA GLN A 140 -7.20 -6.01 -6.54
C GLN A 140 -7.83 -4.66 -6.94
N ILE A 141 -7.74 -4.29 -8.21
CA ILE A 141 -8.29 -3.01 -8.72
C ILE A 141 -9.76 -3.16 -9.08
N GLY A 142 -10.15 -4.27 -9.72
CA GLY A 142 -11.47 -4.45 -10.32
C GLY A 142 -12.58 -4.87 -9.36
N GLN A 143 -12.27 -5.09 -8.08
CA GLN A 143 -13.24 -5.49 -7.06
C GLN A 143 -13.13 -4.57 -5.83
N ALA A 144 -14.26 -4.18 -5.25
CA ALA A 144 -14.25 -3.37 -4.03
C ALA A 144 -13.55 -4.13 -2.88
N LEU A 145 -13.82 -5.44 -2.72
CA LEU A 145 -13.13 -6.30 -1.76
C LEU A 145 -11.68 -6.66 -2.14
N GLY A 146 -11.23 -6.35 -3.34
CA GLY A 146 -9.81 -6.48 -3.74
C GLY A 146 -8.86 -5.67 -2.86
N LEU A 147 -9.39 -4.69 -2.15
CA LEU A 147 -8.70 -3.96 -1.08
C LEU A 147 -8.12 -4.89 -0.01
N MET A 148 -8.79 -6.00 0.33
CA MET A 148 -8.33 -6.94 1.34
C MET A 148 -6.97 -7.56 0.98
N GLU A 149 -6.80 -7.98 -0.26
CA GLU A 149 -5.55 -8.57 -0.76
C GLU A 149 -4.46 -7.51 -0.90
N THR A 150 -4.81 -6.30 -1.33
CA THR A 150 -3.89 -5.16 -1.38
C THR A 150 -3.36 -4.84 0.03
N MET A 151 -4.21 -4.78 1.04
CA MET A 151 -3.82 -4.52 2.42
C MET A 151 -2.98 -5.66 2.99
N ALA A 152 -3.30 -6.92 2.70
CA ALA A 152 -2.50 -8.07 3.11
C ALA A 152 -1.08 -8.02 2.51
N MET A 153 -0.93 -7.65 1.25
CA MET A 153 0.38 -7.46 0.63
C MET A 153 1.14 -6.26 1.23
N TRP A 154 0.46 -5.17 1.53
CA TRP A 154 1.07 -4.03 2.23
C TRP A 154 1.65 -4.44 3.59
N MET A 155 0.88 -5.18 4.37
CA MET A 155 1.33 -5.68 5.67
C MET A 155 2.51 -6.66 5.53
N ALA A 156 2.43 -7.59 4.56
CA ALA A 156 3.51 -8.54 4.30
C ALA A 156 4.82 -7.83 3.91
N LEU A 157 4.76 -6.82 3.04
CA LEU A 157 5.94 -6.01 2.68
C LEU A 157 6.45 -5.19 3.87
N GLY A 158 5.58 -4.66 4.70
CA GLY A 158 5.95 -3.95 5.93
C GLY A 158 6.66 -4.86 6.92
N ILE A 159 6.15 -6.05 7.15
CA ILE A 159 6.78 -7.08 8.00
C ILE A 159 8.17 -7.41 7.46
N LEU A 160 8.28 -7.71 6.17
CA LEU A 160 9.55 -8.02 5.54
C LEU A 160 10.55 -6.87 5.67
N TYR A 161 10.09 -5.63 5.46
CA TYR A 161 10.92 -4.44 5.63
C TYR A 161 11.47 -4.33 7.06
N PHE A 162 10.62 -4.46 8.07
CA PHE A 162 11.05 -4.36 9.47
C PHE A 162 11.96 -5.51 9.89
N LEU A 163 11.73 -6.72 9.38
CA LEU A 163 12.61 -7.86 9.64
C LEU A 163 14.01 -7.66 9.02
N LEU A 164 14.08 -7.13 7.81
CA LEU A 164 15.36 -6.82 7.16
C LEU A 164 16.12 -5.70 7.89
N GLU A 165 15.40 -4.68 8.37
CA GLU A 165 15.99 -3.64 9.18
C GLU A 165 16.46 -4.18 10.55
N TYR A 166 15.70 -5.09 11.15
CA TYR A 166 16.09 -5.79 12.38
C TYR A 166 17.42 -6.56 12.21
N LEU A 167 17.55 -7.31 11.13
CA LEU A 167 18.75 -8.10 10.85
C LEU A 167 19.99 -7.24 10.51
N GLY A 168 19.78 -6.00 10.08
CA GLY A 168 20.86 -5.06 9.76
C GLY A 168 21.20 -4.06 10.87
N ASP A 169 20.51 -4.09 11.99
CA ASP A 169 20.70 -3.13 13.07
C ASP A 169 21.69 -3.66 14.12
N GLU A 170 22.71 -2.86 14.43
CA GLU A 170 23.71 -3.17 15.44
C GLU A 170 23.25 -2.76 16.87
N ASP A 171 22.23 -1.89 16.96
CA ASP A 171 21.67 -1.43 18.24
C ASP A 171 20.49 -2.31 18.67
N GLU A 172 20.66 -3.07 19.74
CA GLU A 172 19.68 -4.03 20.25
C GLU A 172 18.31 -3.38 20.55
N THR A 173 18.30 -2.14 21.08
CA THR A 173 17.07 -1.43 21.43
C THR A 173 16.28 -1.06 20.15
N SER A 174 16.98 -0.57 19.15
CA SER A 174 16.39 -0.22 17.84
C SER A 174 15.90 -1.48 17.11
N ALA A 175 16.69 -2.55 17.12
CA ALA A 175 16.34 -3.84 16.54
C ALA A 175 15.07 -4.42 17.17
N ASN A 176 14.97 -4.45 18.49
CA ASN A 176 13.80 -4.95 19.21
C ASN A 176 12.53 -4.14 18.87
N ARG A 177 12.62 -2.81 18.77
CA ARG A 177 11.51 -1.95 18.34
C ARG A 177 10.99 -2.35 16.95
N ARG A 178 11.87 -2.65 16.01
CA ARG A 178 11.50 -3.06 14.65
C ARG A 178 10.83 -4.43 14.63
N LEU A 179 11.30 -5.37 15.46
CA LEU A 179 10.67 -6.67 15.64
C LEU A 179 9.26 -6.54 16.21
N TYR A 180 9.04 -5.66 17.20
CA TYR A 180 7.69 -5.37 17.71
C TYR A 180 6.78 -4.78 16.66
N LEU A 181 7.26 -3.87 15.81
CA LEU A 181 6.48 -3.30 14.72
C LEU A 181 6.08 -4.37 13.68
N ALA A 182 6.99 -5.28 13.34
CA ALA A 182 6.69 -6.41 12.47
C ALA A 182 5.62 -7.33 13.09
N ALA A 183 5.73 -7.63 14.38
CA ALA A 183 4.75 -8.43 15.10
C ALA A 183 3.35 -7.75 15.13
N VAL A 184 3.29 -6.45 15.40
CA VAL A 184 2.02 -5.69 15.37
C VAL A 184 1.36 -5.78 13.99
N LEU A 185 2.13 -5.61 12.92
CA LEU A 185 1.59 -5.73 11.55
C LEU A 185 1.10 -7.15 11.23
N TYR A 186 1.70 -8.17 11.82
CA TYR A 186 1.26 -9.56 11.63
C TYR A 186 -0.12 -9.83 12.25
N PHE A 187 -0.45 -9.16 13.35
CA PHE A 187 -1.73 -9.32 14.05
C PHE A 187 -2.85 -8.39 13.55
N CYS A 188 -2.55 -7.42 12.68
CA CYS A 188 -3.55 -6.51 12.09
C CYS A 188 -4.26 -7.08 10.89
#